data_50cca3d1660df76832f0804425025ae5
#
_entry.id   50cca3d1660df76832f0804425025ae5
#
_cell.length_a   1.000
_cell.length_b   1.000
_cell.length_c   1.000
_cell.angle_alpha   90.00
_cell.angle_beta   90.00
_cell.angle_gamma   90.00
#
_symmetry.space_group_name_H-M   'P 1'
#
loop_
_entity.id
_entity.type
_entity.pdbx_description
1 polymer ?
#
loop_
_entity_poly.entity_id
_entity_poly.type
_entity_poly.pdbx_seq_one_letter_code
_entity_poly.pdbx_strand_id
1 'polypeptide(L)'
;MLSFPLQTGSNHTLTAQSTTANLNGTNIPVLGYQPNSILGPTFRANKGDTVNILLQNNLSEHTNIHWHVLKIPAMMDGHPDQLANAGSTFHYQFTLNQQAGLSWYHPHPHEKTGKQVFKGLAGLFIINDAEEAALNLPSGQYELPLVIQDKRITSNGITYNPSMEEVMAGYMGESIIVNGVYSPYTEVATRFYRLRILNGSNARVYNLALSNNADMVIIGNDGGLLKTPSSVKEILIAPGERLDVLINFSGNAIGTEILLTSNEFGNGGAAQGKQRFKIMKFKIA
;
A
#
# COMPACT_ATOMS: atom_id res chain seq x y z
N MET A 1 15.13 -8.09 2.74
CA MET A 1 13.93 -8.96 2.65
C MET A 1 12.71 -8.14 3.03
N LEU A 2 11.58 -8.35 2.38
CA LEU A 2 10.31 -7.70 2.76
C LEU A 2 9.80 -8.24 4.10
N SER A 3 9.16 -7.35 4.85
CA SER A 3 8.41 -7.65 6.07
C SER A 3 6.93 -7.32 5.85
N PHE A 4 6.06 -8.11 6.48
CA PHE A 4 4.61 -7.97 6.37
C PHE A 4 4.00 -7.87 7.77
N PRO A 5 4.18 -6.74 8.49
CA PRO A 5 3.61 -6.59 9.83
C PRO A 5 2.10 -6.64 9.76
N LEU A 6 1.50 -7.67 10.36
CA LEU A 6 0.07 -7.92 10.39
C LEU A 6 -0.45 -7.75 11.81
N GLN A 7 -1.55 -7.01 11.96
CA GLN A 7 -2.31 -6.90 13.20
C GLN A 7 -3.71 -7.46 13.00
N THR A 8 -4.08 -8.39 13.86
CA THR A 8 -5.40 -9.01 13.90
C THR A 8 -6.12 -8.64 15.19
N GLY A 9 -7.44 -8.81 15.22
CA GLY A 9 -8.27 -8.46 16.37
C GLY A 9 -8.97 -7.12 16.19
N SER A 10 -9.66 -6.68 17.24
CA SER A 10 -10.61 -5.57 17.12
C SER A 10 -10.13 -4.26 17.73
N ASN A 11 -9.08 -4.27 18.55
CA ASN A 11 -8.61 -3.09 19.28
C ASN A 11 -7.16 -2.78 18.93
N HIS A 12 -6.92 -1.59 18.37
CA HIS A 12 -5.61 -1.16 17.94
C HIS A 12 -5.32 0.27 18.36
N THR A 13 -4.03 0.60 18.45
CA THR A 13 -3.55 1.97 18.59
C THR A 13 -2.61 2.30 17.44
N LEU A 14 -2.84 3.43 16.78
CA LEU A 14 -1.95 4.02 15.79
C LEU A 14 -1.41 5.33 16.33
N THR A 15 -0.10 5.50 16.35
CA THR A 15 0.53 6.76 16.79
C THR A 15 1.14 7.47 15.59
N ALA A 16 0.46 8.49 15.07
CA ALA A 16 1.03 9.35 14.03
C ALA A 16 2.16 10.18 14.62
N GLN A 17 3.39 10.00 14.14
CA GLN A 17 4.58 10.61 14.73
C GLN A 17 5.70 10.84 13.72
N SER A 18 6.59 11.77 14.07
CA SER A 18 7.90 11.85 13.42
C SER A 18 8.78 10.73 13.95
N THR A 19 9.40 9.98 13.05
CA THR A 19 10.26 8.84 13.37
C THR A 19 11.39 8.72 12.34
N THR A 20 12.16 7.66 12.38
CA THR A 20 13.14 7.32 11.35
C THR A 20 12.77 6.00 10.67
N ALA A 21 13.19 5.80 9.44
CA ALA A 21 13.11 4.51 8.77
C ALA A 21 14.45 4.19 8.12
N ASN A 22 14.82 2.90 8.13
CA ASN A 22 16.02 2.47 7.44
C ASN A 22 15.71 2.26 5.96
N LEU A 23 16.18 3.19 5.13
CA LEU A 23 16.07 3.08 3.67
C LEU A 23 17.47 2.91 3.08
N ASN A 24 17.70 1.74 2.48
CA ASN A 24 18.99 1.38 1.87
C ASN A 24 20.20 1.53 2.81
N GLY A 25 20.07 1.08 4.07
CA GLY A 25 21.14 1.13 5.07
C GLY A 25 21.28 2.47 5.80
N THR A 26 20.52 3.49 5.43
CA THR A 26 20.55 4.80 6.08
C THR A 26 19.24 5.05 6.83
N ASN A 27 19.34 5.47 8.09
CA ASN A 27 18.18 5.91 8.87
C ASN A 27 17.85 7.35 8.48
N ILE A 28 16.67 7.56 7.90
CA ILE A 28 16.20 8.87 7.46
C ILE A 28 14.94 9.28 8.21
N PRO A 29 14.74 10.59 8.46
CA PRO A 29 13.50 11.11 9.03
C PRO A 29 12.28 10.87 8.13
N VAL A 30 11.21 10.32 8.72
CA VAL A 30 9.93 10.02 8.06
C VAL A 30 8.77 10.34 9.00
N LEU A 31 7.55 10.30 8.48
CA LEU A 31 6.35 10.14 9.30
C LEU A 31 5.96 8.65 9.30
N GLY A 32 5.43 8.17 10.42
CA GLY A 32 4.99 6.78 10.54
C GLY A 32 3.94 6.59 11.61
N TYR A 33 3.20 5.50 11.52
CA TYR A 33 2.25 5.07 12.55
C TYR A 33 2.88 4.16 13.61
N GLN A 34 4.13 3.79 13.43
CA GLN A 34 4.93 2.99 14.35
C GLN A 34 6.37 3.53 14.42
N PRO A 35 7.09 3.33 15.53
CA PRO A 35 8.51 3.67 15.61
C PRO A 35 9.33 2.91 14.55
N ASN A 36 10.34 3.57 14.03
CA ASN A 36 11.31 3.02 13.07
C ASN A 36 10.71 2.42 11.79
N SER A 37 9.54 2.91 11.40
CA SER A 37 8.82 2.42 10.22
C SER A 37 8.22 3.59 9.43
N ILE A 38 8.34 3.50 8.13
CA ILE A 38 7.45 4.18 7.19
C ILE A 38 6.24 3.25 6.98
N LEU A 39 5.06 3.78 6.87
CA LEU A 39 3.79 3.07 6.89
C LEU A 39 3.37 2.61 8.30
N GLY A 40 2.14 2.21 8.41
CA GLY A 40 1.54 1.54 9.54
C GLY A 40 1.40 0.03 9.30
N PRO A 41 0.90 -0.72 10.27
CA PRO A 41 0.66 -2.15 10.13
C PRO A 41 -0.44 -2.43 9.10
N THR A 42 -0.42 -3.63 8.52
CA THR A 42 -1.56 -4.16 7.81
C THR A 42 -2.59 -4.67 8.82
N PHE A 43 -3.77 -4.09 8.85
CA PHE A 43 -4.88 -4.62 9.63
C PHE A 43 -5.57 -5.74 8.86
N ARG A 44 -6.05 -6.74 9.61
CA ARG A 44 -6.89 -7.82 9.08
C ARG A 44 -8.04 -8.10 10.02
N ALA A 45 -9.26 -8.06 9.49
CA ALA A 45 -10.49 -8.34 10.22
C ALA A 45 -11.50 -9.05 9.31
N ASN A 46 -12.55 -9.60 9.88
CA ASN A 46 -13.61 -10.29 9.15
C ASN A 46 -14.81 -9.37 8.96
N LYS A 47 -15.57 -9.60 7.91
CA LYS A 47 -16.92 -9.05 7.77
C LYS A 47 -17.75 -9.37 9.01
N GLY A 48 -18.37 -8.35 9.59
CA GLY A 48 -19.13 -8.43 10.83
C GLY A 48 -18.35 -8.02 12.08
N ASP A 49 -17.02 -7.96 12.03
CA ASP A 49 -16.24 -7.52 13.18
C ASP A 49 -16.46 -6.02 13.44
N THR A 50 -16.52 -5.65 14.72
CA THR A 50 -16.45 -4.24 15.15
C THR A 50 -15.02 -3.90 15.49
N VAL A 51 -14.47 -2.90 14.79
CA VAL A 51 -13.09 -2.45 14.92
C VAL A 51 -13.03 -1.18 15.74
N ASN A 52 -12.09 -1.11 16.68
CA ASN A 52 -11.80 0.04 17.52
C ASN A 52 -10.35 0.46 17.30
N ILE A 53 -10.12 1.68 16.83
CA ILE A 53 -8.78 2.19 16.58
C ILE A 53 -8.63 3.54 17.27
N LEU A 54 -7.68 3.61 18.19
CA LEU A 54 -7.26 4.85 18.83
C LEU A 54 -6.13 5.47 18.02
N LEU A 55 -6.39 6.60 17.38
CA LEU A 55 -5.34 7.44 16.80
C LEU A 55 -4.78 8.34 17.91
N GLN A 56 -3.48 8.27 18.12
CA GLN A 56 -2.70 9.23 18.92
C GLN A 56 -1.91 10.13 17.95
N ASN A 57 -2.15 11.42 18.00
CA ASN A 57 -1.46 12.38 17.15
C ASN A 57 -0.28 13.02 17.89
N ASN A 58 0.92 12.49 17.68
CA ASN A 58 2.17 13.05 18.20
C ASN A 58 2.91 13.91 17.16
N LEU A 59 2.23 14.33 16.09
CA LEU A 59 2.76 15.31 15.14
C LEU A 59 2.60 16.74 15.71
N SER A 60 3.35 17.69 15.17
CA SER A 60 3.19 19.13 15.44
C SER A 60 2.04 19.79 14.67
N GLU A 61 1.30 19.02 13.87
CA GLU A 61 0.17 19.48 13.07
C GLU A 61 -1.02 18.52 13.24
N HIS A 62 -2.21 18.96 12.85
CA HIS A 62 -3.38 18.08 12.87
C HIS A 62 -3.29 16.98 11.82
N THR A 63 -3.92 15.87 12.12
CA THR A 63 -4.06 14.70 11.23
C THR A 63 -5.38 13.98 11.50
N ASN A 64 -5.69 12.96 10.72
CA ASN A 64 -6.79 12.03 10.93
C ASN A 64 -6.47 10.70 10.22
N ILE A 65 -7.42 9.77 10.20
CA ILE A 65 -7.35 8.55 9.39
C ILE A 65 -8.63 8.46 8.58
N HIS A 66 -8.49 8.49 7.25
CA HIS A 66 -9.54 8.09 6.33
C HIS A 66 -9.38 6.60 6.00
N TRP A 67 -10.49 5.88 6.07
CA TRP A 67 -10.59 4.45 5.78
C TRP A 67 -11.03 4.25 4.34
N HIS A 68 -10.08 4.33 3.43
CA HIS A 68 -10.32 4.36 1.99
C HIS A 68 -11.15 3.16 1.51
N VAL A 69 -12.33 3.42 0.92
CA VAL A 69 -13.39 2.52 0.45
C VAL A 69 -14.11 1.70 1.52
N LEU A 70 -13.88 1.91 2.80
CA LEU A 70 -14.71 1.27 3.81
C LEU A 70 -16.12 1.91 3.87
N LYS A 71 -17.15 1.07 3.90
CA LYS A 71 -18.54 1.51 4.05
C LYS A 71 -18.86 1.60 5.54
N ILE A 72 -18.56 2.74 6.14
CA ILE A 72 -18.65 3.00 7.58
C ILE A 72 -19.43 4.29 7.84
N PRO A 73 -19.87 4.55 9.08
CA PRO A 73 -20.54 5.80 9.42
C PRO A 73 -19.68 7.03 9.11
N ALA A 74 -20.27 8.05 8.51
CA ALA A 74 -19.56 9.27 8.10
C ALA A 74 -18.75 9.92 9.23
N MET A 75 -19.23 9.85 10.47
CA MET A 75 -18.53 10.36 11.65
C MET A 75 -17.24 9.60 11.99
N MET A 76 -17.02 8.42 11.39
CA MET A 76 -15.86 7.57 11.61
C MET A 76 -14.97 7.45 10.36
N ASP A 77 -15.35 8.13 9.27
CA ASP A 77 -14.66 7.99 7.98
C ASP A 77 -13.40 8.85 7.83
N GLY A 78 -13.14 9.74 8.78
CA GLY A 78 -11.96 10.61 8.72
C GLY A 78 -12.06 11.69 7.65
N HIS A 79 -13.21 12.34 7.52
CA HIS A 79 -13.38 13.51 6.67
C HIS A 79 -12.38 14.63 7.03
N PRO A 80 -12.10 15.58 6.12
CA PRO A 80 -11.11 16.63 6.33
C PRO A 80 -11.32 17.49 7.59
N ASP A 81 -12.53 17.55 8.12
CA ASP A 81 -12.92 18.28 9.34
C ASP A 81 -12.92 17.43 10.62
N GLN A 82 -12.79 16.10 10.49
CA GLN A 82 -12.71 15.14 11.61
C GLN A 82 -11.25 14.97 12.04
N LEU A 83 -10.72 15.92 12.78
CA LEU A 83 -9.30 16.06 13.02
C LEU A 83 -8.91 15.68 14.47
N ALA A 84 -7.79 14.98 14.60
CA ALA A 84 -7.02 14.92 15.83
C ALA A 84 -5.98 16.06 15.80
N ASN A 85 -6.10 17.05 16.68
CA ASN A 85 -5.12 18.13 16.80
C ASN A 85 -3.77 17.61 17.32
N ALA A 86 -2.71 18.40 17.19
CA ALA A 86 -1.41 18.06 17.74
C ALA A 86 -1.52 17.73 19.25
N GLY A 87 -0.98 16.57 19.63
CA GLY A 87 -1.03 16.07 21.02
C GLY A 87 -2.37 15.49 21.46
N SER A 88 -3.38 15.40 20.58
CA SER A 88 -4.70 14.84 20.90
C SER A 88 -4.90 13.43 20.35
N THR A 89 -6.03 12.84 20.69
CA THR A 89 -6.45 11.52 20.22
C THR A 89 -7.79 11.59 19.49
N PHE A 90 -8.04 10.62 18.61
CA PHE A 90 -9.35 10.38 18.00
C PHE A 90 -9.67 8.87 18.06
N HIS A 91 -10.88 8.53 18.47
CA HIS A 91 -11.30 7.14 18.59
C HIS A 91 -12.26 6.77 17.46
N TYR A 92 -11.82 5.87 16.58
CA TYR A 92 -12.62 5.29 15.51
C TYR A 92 -13.26 3.99 16.00
N GLN A 93 -14.58 3.84 15.81
CA GLN A 93 -15.30 2.61 16.09
C GLN A 93 -16.33 2.37 14.99
N PHE A 94 -16.23 1.24 14.30
CA PHE A 94 -17.15 0.88 13.21
C PHE A 94 -17.22 -0.62 13.00
N THR A 95 -18.34 -1.10 12.44
CA THR A 95 -18.55 -2.50 12.07
C THR A 95 -18.32 -2.67 10.56
N LEU A 96 -17.59 -3.71 10.19
CA LEU A 96 -17.26 -4.05 8.80
C LEU A 96 -18.44 -4.79 8.15
N ASN A 97 -19.19 -4.12 7.29
CA ASN A 97 -20.37 -4.69 6.63
C ASN A 97 -20.14 -5.01 5.14
N GLN A 98 -18.94 -4.75 4.61
CA GLN A 98 -18.61 -4.98 3.21
C GLN A 98 -17.99 -6.37 2.99
N GLN A 99 -17.92 -6.76 1.71
CA GLN A 99 -17.32 -8.00 1.25
C GLN A 99 -15.80 -7.99 1.43
N ALA A 100 -15.19 -9.19 1.39
CA ALA A 100 -13.76 -9.38 1.39
C ALA A 100 -13.06 -8.55 0.30
N GLY A 101 -11.91 -8.00 0.64
CA GLY A 101 -11.13 -7.20 -0.28
C GLY A 101 -9.94 -6.50 0.37
N LEU A 102 -9.16 -5.83 -0.46
CA LEU A 102 -8.07 -4.98 -0.03
C LEU A 102 -8.55 -3.53 0.04
N SER A 103 -8.41 -2.94 1.22
CA SER A 103 -8.57 -1.53 1.48
C SER A 103 -7.26 -0.96 2.03
N TRP A 104 -7.23 0.31 2.31
CA TRP A 104 -6.10 0.97 2.94
C TRP A 104 -6.55 2.15 3.80
N TYR A 105 -5.65 2.70 4.59
CA TYR A 105 -5.92 3.86 5.41
C TYR A 105 -4.81 4.89 5.28
N HIS A 106 -5.17 6.16 5.35
CA HIS A 106 -4.26 7.28 5.19
C HIS A 106 -4.83 8.57 5.81
N PRO A 107 -3.99 9.59 6.08
CA PRO A 107 -4.48 10.90 6.48
C PRO A 107 -5.32 11.58 5.40
N HIS A 108 -6.33 12.36 5.83
CA HIS A 108 -7.15 13.15 4.91
C HIS A 108 -7.45 14.58 5.42
N PRO A 109 -6.55 15.27 6.14
CA PRO A 109 -6.79 16.64 6.52
C PRO A 109 -6.64 17.56 5.32
N HIS A 110 -7.46 18.63 5.29
CA HIS A 110 -7.45 19.60 4.20
C HIS A 110 -6.04 20.16 3.97
N GLU A 111 -5.59 20.24 2.70
CA GLU A 111 -4.26 20.71 2.25
C GLU A 111 -3.05 19.92 2.77
N LYS A 112 -3.22 18.89 3.61
CA LYS A 112 -2.09 18.12 4.20
C LYS A 112 -2.03 16.67 3.77
N THR A 113 -3.09 16.13 3.17
CA THR A 113 -3.18 14.73 2.74
C THR A 113 -1.95 14.32 1.92
N GLY A 114 -1.65 15.03 0.85
CA GLY A 114 -0.53 14.69 -0.04
C GLY A 114 0.82 14.69 0.68
N LYS A 115 1.08 15.70 1.52
CA LYS A 115 2.32 15.80 2.32
C LYS A 115 2.46 14.65 3.31
N GLN A 116 1.40 14.37 4.07
CA GLN A 116 1.45 13.37 5.13
C GLN A 116 1.56 11.95 4.56
N VAL A 117 0.83 11.64 3.49
CA VAL A 117 0.94 10.35 2.77
C VAL A 117 2.31 10.19 2.13
N PHE A 118 2.82 11.24 1.44
CA PHE A 118 4.14 11.17 0.80
C PHE A 118 5.26 10.95 1.83
N LYS A 119 5.14 11.53 3.03
CA LYS A 119 6.12 11.38 4.11
C LYS A 119 6.02 10.07 4.88
N GLY A 120 4.96 9.24 4.67
CA GLY A 120 4.93 7.88 5.16
C GLY A 120 3.67 7.41 5.89
N LEU A 121 2.67 8.28 6.10
CA LEU A 121 1.45 7.89 6.80
C LEU A 121 0.46 7.19 5.85
N ALA A 122 0.51 5.88 5.82
CA ALA A 122 -0.46 5.01 5.14
C ALA A 122 -0.36 3.59 5.71
N GLY A 123 -1.33 2.73 5.43
CA GLY A 123 -1.28 1.30 5.75
C GLY A 123 -2.41 0.53 5.08
N LEU A 124 -2.30 -0.78 5.04
CA LEU A 124 -3.30 -1.65 4.43
C LEU A 124 -4.36 -2.09 5.43
N PHE A 125 -5.55 -2.36 4.92
CA PHE A 125 -6.65 -2.98 5.65
C PHE A 125 -7.23 -4.11 4.80
N ILE A 126 -7.13 -5.34 5.28
CA ILE A 126 -7.65 -6.54 4.60
C ILE A 126 -8.92 -7.01 5.31
N ILE A 127 -9.98 -7.15 4.54
CA ILE A 127 -11.25 -7.73 5.02
C ILE A 127 -11.36 -9.12 4.45
N ASN A 128 -11.68 -10.09 5.31
CA ASN A 128 -12.00 -11.46 4.92
C ASN A 128 -13.49 -11.74 5.15
N ASP A 129 -14.03 -12.71 4.42
CA ASP A 129 -15.40 -13.24 4.62
C ASP A 129 -15.48 -14.73 4.25
N ALA A 130 -16.64 -15.32 4.48
CA ALA A 130 -16.87 -16.73 4.22
C ALA A 130 -16.85 -17.07 2.71
N GLU A 131 -17.23 -16.12 1.85
CA GLU A 131 -17.24 -16.31 0.40
C GLU A 131 -15.81 -16.40 -0.13
N GLU A 132 -14.92 -15.49 0.31
CA GLU A 132 -13.49 -15.54 -0.02
C GLU A 132 -12.85 -16.84 0.53
N ALA A 133 -13.14 -17.22 1.77
CA ALA A 133 -12.58 -18.42 2.40
C ALA A 133 -12.93 -19.69 1.62
N ALA A 134 -14.13 -19.79 1.04
CA ALA A 134 -14.56 -20.93 0.24
C ALA A 134 -13.80 -21.11 -1.08
N LEU A 135 -13.10 -20.07 -1.55
CA LEU A 135 -12.32 -20.11 -2.80
C LEU A 135 -10.94 -20.78 -2.62
N ASN A 136 -10.51 -21.07 -1.40
CA ASN A 136 -9.21 -21.68 -1.09
C ASN A 136 -8.01 -20.98 -1.78
N LEU A 137 -8.03 -19.65 -1.83
CA LEU A 137 -6.97 -18.85 -2.42
C LEU A 137 -5.68 -18.98 -1.59
N PRO A 138 -4.49 -18.76 -2.19
CA PRO A 138 -3.24 -18.72 -1.45
C PRO A 138 -3.33 -17.75 -0.27
N SER A 139 -2.95 -18.21 0.93
CA SER A 139 -3.08 -17.50 2.19
C SER A 139 -1.85 -17.69 3.08
N GLY A 140 -1.79 -17.01 4.22
CA GLY A 140 -0.66 -17.06 5.13
C GLY A 140 0.63 -16.59 4.46
N GLN A 141 1.68 -17.39 4.49
CA GLN A 141 2.97 -17.06 3.85
C GLN A 141 2.92 -16.98 2.31
N TYR A 142 1.84 -17.41 1.71
CA TYR A 142 1.61 -17.38 0.26
C TYR A 142 0.73 -16.19 -0.19
N GLU A 143 0.39 -15.32 0.75
CA GLU A 143 -0.31 -14.07 0.52
C GLU A 143 0.62 -12.89 0.85
N LEU A 144 0.89 -12.03 -0.12
CA LEU A 144 1.86 -10.95 -0.02
C LEU A 144 1.15 -9.59 -0.17
N PRO A 145 0.87 -8.88 0.94
CA PRO A 145 0.37 -7.51 0.87
C PRO A 145 1.51 -6.54 0.50
N LEU A 146 1.34 -5.78 -0.56
CA LEU A 146 2.36 -4.89 -1.13
C LEU A 146 1.83 -3.46 -1.23
N VAL A 147 2.53 -2.51 -0.63
CA VAL A 147 2.33 -1.06 -0.84
C VAL A 147 3.48 -0.54 -1.68
N ILE A 148 3.20 -0.19 -2.93
CA ILE A 148 4.19 0.38 -3.85
C ILE A 148 4.09 1.90 -3.74
N GLN A 149 5.21 2.59 -3.49
CA GLN A 149 5.28 4.04 -3.39
C GLN A 149 6.54 4.57 -4.05
N ASP A 150 6.45 5.78 -4.58
CA ASP A 150 7.60 6.55 -5.00
C ASP A 150 7.91 7.65 -3.98
N LYS A 151 9.19 7.93 -3.76
CA LYS A 151 9.66 8.92 -2.79
C LYS A 151 10.82 9.74 -3.33
N ARG A 152 10.92 10.99 -2.86
CA ARG A 152 12.16 11.80 -2.98
C ARG A 152 12.90 11.70 -1.66
N ILE A 153 13.98 10.93 -1.68
CA ILE A 153 14.77 10.59 -0.48
C ILE A 153 16.05 11.40 -0.49
N THR A 154 16.32 12.12 0.61
CA THR A 154 17.57 12.83 0.86
C THR A 154 18.13 12.41 2.22
N SER A 155 19.36 12.84 2.54
CA SER A 155 19.94 12.65 3.88
C SER A 155 19.10 13.30 5.00
N ASN A 156 18.29 14.32 4.66
CA ASN A 156 17.43 15.04 5.61
C ASN A 156 16.00 14.47 5.70
N GLY A 157 15.73 13.35 5.03
CA GLY A 157 14.43 12.69 5.06
C GLY A 157 13.71 12.65 3.71
N ILE A 158 12.41 12.33 3.77
CA ILE A 158 11.53 12.38 2.60
C ILE A 158 11.07 13.82 2.39
N THR A 159 11.42 14.40 1.24
CA THR A 159 11.05 15.78 0.90
C THR A 159 9.69 15.85 0.24
N TYR A 160 8.90 16.88 0.58
CA TYR A 160 7.63 17.18 -0.08
C TYR A 160 7.48 18.71 -0.17
N ASN A 161 7.87 19.26 -1.31
CA ASN A 161 7.77 20.70 -1.62
C ASN A 161 7.48 20.87 -3.12
N PRO A 162 6.26 20.54 -3.56
CA PRO A 162 5.91 20.61 -4.98
C PRO A 162 6.03 22.04 -5.52
N SER A 163 6.62 22.17 -6.71
CA SER A 163 6.54 23.39 -7.52
C SER A 163 5.10 23.55 -8.05
N MET A 164 4.77 24.70 -8.61
CA MET A 164 3.45 24.92 -9.23
C MET A 164 3.20 23.93 -10.38
N GLU A 165 4.20 23.61 -11.17
CA GLU A 165 4.10 22.60 -12.24
C GLU A 165 3.81 21.20 -11.66
N GLU A 166 4.46 20.83 -10.56
CA GLU A 166 4.24 19.54 -9.89
C GLU A 166 2.88 19.46 -9.16
N VAL A 167 2.34 20.60 -8.73
CA VAL A 167 0.95 20.65 -8.23
C VAL A 167 -0.03 20.29 -9.35
N MET A 168 0.24 20.73 -10.58
CA MET A 168 -0.61 20.49 -11.74
C MET A 168 -0.39 19.09 -12.36
N ALA A 169 0.87 18.62 -12.43
CA ALA A 169 1.26 17.38 -13.10
C ALA A 169 1.37 16.16 -12.16
N GLY A 170 1.39 16.41 -10.85
CA GLY A 170 1.62 15.40 -9.81
C GLY A 170 3.06 15.41 -9.27
N TYR A 171 3.17 15.35 -7.94
CA TYR A 171 4.46 15.26 -7.25
C TYR A 171 4.93 13.81 -7.21
N MET A 172 6.00 13.50 -7.93
CA MET A 172 6.55 12.15 -8.09
C MET A 172 7.99 12.09 -7.59
N GLY A 173 8.39 10.91 -7.09
CA GLY A 173 9.74 10.61 -6.64
C GLY A 173 10.51 9.68 -7.58
N GLU A 174 11.83 9.63 -7.46
CA GLU A 174 12.72 8.77 -8.24
C GLU A 174 12.95 7.40 -7.58
N SER A 175 12.74 7.31 -6.27
CA SER A 175 13.00 6.11 -5.48
C SER A 175 11.73 5.32 -5.27
N ILE A 176 11.67 4.12 -5.86
CA ILE A 176 10.55 3.20 -5.63
C ILE A 176 10.84 2.38 -4.37
N ILE A 177 9.88 2.37 -3.45
CA ILE A 177 9.90 1.55 -2.24
C ILE A 177 8.66 0.65 -2.21
N VAL A 178 8.81 -0.53 -1.64
CA VAL A 178 7.69 -1.46 -1.39
C VAL A 178 7.69 -1.81 0.08
N ASN A 179 6.55 -1.62 0.74
CA ASN A 179 6.41 -1.80 2.20
C ASN A 179 7.48 -1.05 3.01
N GLY A 180 7.86 0.15 2.54
CA GLY A 180 8.91 0.95 3.17
C GLY A 180 10.34 0.46 2.93
N VAL A 181 10.58 -0.50 2.05
CA VAL A 181 11.91 -1.03 1.72
C VAL A 181 12.32 -0.64 0.30
N TYR A 182 13.55 -0.14 0.16
CA TYR A 182 14.14 0.17 -1.14
C TYR A 182 14.68 -1.09 -1.81
N SER A 183 14.35 -1.29 -3.11
CA SER A 183 14.79 -2.44 -3.91
C SER A 183 14.62 -3.80 -3.20
N PRO A 184 13.43 -4.12 -2.69
CA PRO A 184 13.23 -5.29 -1.86
C PRO A 184 13.22 -6.60 -2.66
N TYR A 185 13.43 -7.70 -1.91
CA TYR A 185 13.18 -9.04 -2.42
C TYR A 185 12.39 -9.87 -1.40
N THR A 186 11.75 -10.93 -1.89
CA THR A 186 11.18 -12.00 -1.07
C THR A 186 11.50 -13.36 -1.68
N GLU A 187 11.67 -14.36 -0.86
CA GLU A 187 11.81 -15.74 -1.29
C GLU A 187 10.41 -16.33 -1.48
N VAL A 188 10.25 -17.09 -2.56
CA VAL A 188 8.99 -17.73 -2.93
C VAL A 188 9.21 -19.18 -3.34
N ALA A 189 8.35 -20.08 -2.85
CA ALA A 189 8.34 -21.46 -3.27
C ALA A 189 7.72 -21.64 -4.67
N THR A 190 7.99 -22.78 -5.30
CA THR A 190 7.48 -23.17 -6.63
C THR A 190 5.97 -23.48 -6.57
N ARG A 191 5.13 -22.46 -6.37
CA ARG A 191 3.66 -22.59 -6.29
C ARG A 191 2.96 -21.26 -6.59
N PHE A 192 1.63 -21.23 -6.48
CA PHE A 192 0.86 -20.00 -6.57
C PHE A 192 1.04 -19.12 -5.33
N TYR A 193 1.19 -17.81 -5.58
CA TYR A 193 1.13 -16.75 -4.58
C TYR A 193 0.02 -15.76 -4.92
N ARG A 194 -0.56 -15.17 -3.89
CA ARG A 194 -1.54 -14.10 -3.99
C ARG A 194 -0.87 -12.79 -3.58
N LEU A 195 -0.81 -11.84 -4.50
CA LEU A 195 -0.30 -10.50 -4.23
C LEU A 195 -1.49 -9.56 -4.06
N ARG A 196 -1.54 -8.89 -2.91
CA ARG A 196 -2.50 -7.81 -2.66
C ARG A 196 -1.77 -6.48 -2.79
N ILE A 197 -1.94 -5.83 -3.92
CA ILE A 197 -1.12 -4.67 -4.33
C ILE A 197 -1.93 -3.38 -4.16
N LEU A 198 -1.34 -2.42 -3.45
CA LEU A 198 -1.78 -1.02 -3.42
C LEU A 198 -0.75 -0.17 -4.16
N ASN A 199 -1.19 0.67 -5.09
CA ASN A 199 -0.41 1.83 -5.48
C ASN A 199 -0.63 2.96 -4.47
N GLY A 200 0.27 3.07 -3.50
CA GLY A 200 0.25 4.08 -2.44
C GLY A 200 1.03 5.35 -2.79
N SER A 201 1.35 5.58 -4.07
CA SER A 201 1.97 6.82 -4.56
C SER A 201 0.97 7.95 -4.64
N ASN A 202 1.44 9.20 -4.54
CA ASN A 202 0.57 10.37 -4.63
C ASN A 202 0.07 10.64 -6.06
N ALA A 203 0.91 10.36 -7.07
CA ALA A 203 0.61 10.72 -8.47
C ALA A 203 1.11 9.71 -9.50
N ARG A 204 2.04 8.82 -9.13
CA ARG A 204 2.66 7.91 -10.08
C ARG A 204 1.75 6.75 -10.44
N VAL A 205 1.54 6.55 -11.74
CA VAL A 205 0.93 5.36 -12.33
C VAL A 205 2.03 4.33 -12.61
N TYR A 206 1.78 3.07 -12.36
CA TYR A 206 2.66 1.97 -12.73
C TYR A 206 2.02 1.08 -13.79
N ASN A 207 2.82 0.56 -14.72
CA ASN A 207 2.42 -0.50 -15.65
C ASN A 207 3.11 -1.80 -15.24
N LEU A 208 2.49 -2.51 -14.31
CA LEU A 208 3.08 -3.69 -13.67
C LEU A 208 3.20 -4.86 -14.66
N ALA A 209 4.35 -5.53 -14.63
CA ALA A 209 4.64 -6.72 -15.41
C ALA A 209 5.65 -7.61 -14.70
N LEU A 210 5.73 -8.89 -15.09
CA LEU A 210 6.78 -9.81 -14.66
C LEU A 210 7.91 -9.87 -15.69
N SER A 211 9.16 -9.85 -15.25
CA SER A 211 10.34 -9.81 -16.12
C SER A 211 10.50 -11.06 -17.02
N ASN A 212 9.88 -12.18 -16.64
CA ASN A 212 9.84 -13.42 -17.42
C ASN A 212 8.63 -13.50 -18.36
N ASN A 213 7.86 -12.41 -18.50
CA ASN A 213 6.65 -12.34 -19.31
C ASN A 213 5.58 -13.39 -18.92
N ALA A 214 5.58 -13.86 -17.66
CA ALA A 214 4.54 -14.73 -17.15
C ALA A 214 3.21 -13.98 -16.97
N ASP A 215 2.11 -14.73 -16.96
CA ASP A 215 0.79 -14.16 -16.71
C ASP A 215 0.62 -13.73 -15.24
N MET A 216 -0.08 -12.62 -15.07
CA MET A 216 -0.66 -12.19 -13.82
C MET A 216 -2.18 -12.41 -13.91
N VAL A 217 -2.75 -13.19 -13.00
CA VAL A 217 -4.18 -13.48 -13.00
C VAL A 217 -4.86 -12.55 -12.00
N ILE A 218 -5.56 -11.55 -12.50
CA ILE A 218 -6.32 -10.60 -11.69
C ILE A 218 -7.56 -11.31 -11.18
N ILE A 219 -7.70 -11.40 -9.87
CA ILE A 219 -8.86 -12.00 -9.18
C ILE A 219 -9.68 -10.97 -8.41
N GLY A 220 -9.17 -9.76 -8.22
CA GLY A 220 -9.86 -8.69 -7.51
C GLY A 220 -9.25 -7.33 -7.81
N ASN A 221 -10.02 -6.29 -7.50
CA ASN A 221 -9.65 -4.88 -7.63
C ASN A 221 -10.27 -4.06 -6.48
N ASP A 222 -10.44 -2.76 -6.70
CA ASP A 222 -10.99 -1.80 -5.73
C ASP A 222 -12.33 -2.20 -5.11
N GLY A 223 -13.17 -2.89 -5.85
CA GLY A 223 -14.50 -3.33 -5.42
C GLY A 223 -14.52 -4.68 -4.69
N GLY A 224 -13.39 -5.39 -4.63
CA GLY A 224 -13.29 -6.75 -4.09
C GLY A 224 -13.02 -7.79 -5.18
N LEU A 225 -13.42 -9.04 -4.95
CA LEU A 225 -13.17 -10.13 -5.89
C LEU A 225 -14.01 -9.99 -7.17
N LEU A 226 -13.38 -10.32 -8.30
CA LEU A 226 -14.02 -10.34 -9.61
C LEU A 226 -14.88 -11.60 -9.75
N LYS A 227 -15.99 -11.48 -10.48
CA LYS A 227 -16.83 -12.62 -10.83
C LYS A 227 -16.08 -13.64 -11.69
N THR A 228 -15.17 -13.17 -12.54
CA THR A 228 -14.35 -14.00 -13.43
C THR A 228 -12.92 -13.47 -13.43
N PRO A 229 -11.92 -14.29 -13.14
CA PRO A 229 -10.51 -13.89 -13.24
C PRO A 229 -10.12 -13.46 -14.65
N SER A 230 -9.13 -12.58 -14.75
CA SER A 230 -8.59 -12.10 -16.02
C SER A 230 -7.07 -12.26 -16.06
N SER A 231 -6.54 -12.89 -17.10
CA SER A 231 -5.09 -13.09 -17.27
C SER A 231 -4.50 -11.99 -18.15
N VAL A 232 -3.44 -11.35 -17.68
CA VAL A 232 -2.76 -10.24 -18.37
C VAL A 232 -1.25 -10.35 -18.24
N LYS A 233 -0.51 -9.76 -19.18
CA LYS A 233 0.95 -9.61 -19.12
C LYS A 233 1.38 -8.31 -18.45
N GLU A 234 0.57 -7.29 -18.60
CA GLU A 234 0.79 -5.95 -18.06
C GLU A 234 -0.52 -5.39 -17.53
N ILE A 235 -0.43 -4.58 -16.48
CA ILE A 235 -1.60 -3.89 -15.93
C ILE A 235 -1.22 -2.52 -15.40
N LEU A 236 -1.96 -1.49 -15.83
CA LEU A 236 -1.89 -0.17 -15.25
C LEU A 236 -2.57 -0.14 -13.89
N ILE A 237 -1.92 0.52 -12.93
CA ILE A 237 -2.46 0.78 -11.61
C ILE A 237 -2.22 2.24 -11.23
N ALA A 238 -3.31 3.01 -11.10
CA ALA A 238 -3.27 4.42 -10.72
C ALA A 238 -3.14 4.61 -9.20
N PRO A 239 -2.78 5.81 -8.73
CA PRO A 239 -2.72 6.11 -7.29
C PRO A 239 -4.02 5.77 -6.57
N GLY A 240 -3.90 5.08 -5.43
CA GLY A 240 -5.03 4.64 -4.61
C GLY A 240 -5.71 3.37 -5.08
N GLU A 241 -5.47 2.91 -6.32
CA GLU A 241 -6.01 1.64 -6.81
C GLU A 241 -5.37 0.43 -6.14
N ARG A 242 -6.15 -0.63 -6.00
CA ARG A 242 -5.74 -1.92 -5.44
C ARG A 242 -5.99 -3.03 -6.45
N LEU A 243 -5.10 -4.00 -6.42
CA LEU A 243 -5.19 -5.23 -7.20
C LEU A 243 -5.02 -6.45 -6.30
N ASP A 244 -5.76 -7.49 -6.61
CA ASP A 244 -5.62 -8.82 -6.05
C ASP A 244 -5.23 -9.78 -7.18
N VAL A 245 -4.01 -10.31 -7.14
CA VAL A 245 -3.37 -10.97 -8.29
C VAL A 245 -2.80 -12.31 -7.86
N LEU A 246 -3.04 -13.36 -8.66
CA LEU A 246 -2.34 -14.63 -8.54
C LEU A 246 -1.15 -14.68 -9.48
N ILE A 247 0.01 -15.09 -8.96
CA ILE A 247 1.20 -15.38 -9.72
C ILE A 247 1.59 -16.85 -9.51
N ASN A 248 1.86 -17.56 -10.61
CA ASN A 248 2.30 -18.94 -10.56
C ASN A 248 3.82 -19.05 -10.70
N PHE A 249 4.50 -19.49 -9.65
CA PHE A 249 5.93 -19.76 -9.66
C PHE A 249 6.28 -21.25 -9.84
N SER A 250 5.28 -22.15 -10.01
CA SER A 250 5.52 -23.61 -10.00
C SER A 250 6.41 -24.12 -11.15
N GLY A 251 6.48 -23.43 -12.27
CA GLY A 251 7.31 -23.82 -13.43
C GLY A 251 8.74 -23.28 -13.39
N ASN A 252 9.15 -22.59 -12.34
CA ASN A 252 10.46 -21.95 -12.28
C ASN A 252 11.47 -22.83 -11.52
N ALA A 253 12.72 -22.87 -11.99
CA ALA A 253 13.81 -23.56 -11.29
C ALA A 253 14.18 -22.81 -10.02
N ILE A 254 14.57 -23.55 -8.97
CA ILE A 254 15.14 -22.99 -7.74
C ILE A 254 16.38 -22.14 -8.09
N GLY A 255 16.53 -20.99 -7.45
CA GLY A 255 17.58 -20.01 -7.72
C GLY A 255 17.21 -18.99 -8.81
N THR A 256 16.10 -19.19 -9.55
CA THR A 256 15.63 -18.18 -10.52
C THR A 256 15.22 -16.89 -9.82
N GLU A 257 15.56 -15.76 -10.42
CA GLU A 257 15.11 -14.43 -9.98
C GLU A 257 14.12 -13.85 -10.99
N ILE A 258 12.94 -13.46 -10.51
CA ILE A 258 11.89 -12.81 -11.30
C ILE A 258 11.64 -11.42 -10.72
N LEU A 259 11.62 -10.39 -11.56
CA LEU A 259 11.31 -9.03 -11.14
C LEU A 259 9.83 -8.72 -11.39
N LEU A 260 9.19 -8.09 -10.42
CA LEU A 260 8.03 -7.26 -10.68
C LEU A 260 8.58 -5.92 -11.16
N THR A 261 8.15 -5.48 -12.33
CA THR A 261 8.58 -4.24 -12.98
C THR A 261 7.41 -3.30 -13.21
N SER A 262 7.69 -2.04 -13.49
CA SER A 262 6.77 -1.14 -14.17
C SER A 262 7.37 -0.78 -15.51
N ASN A 263 6.68 -1.14 -16.58
CA ASN A 263 7.11 -0.87 -17.95
C ASN A 263 6.66 0.54 -18.40
N GLU A 264 7.20 0.99 -19.54
CA GLU A 264 6.72 2.20 -20.19
C GLU A 264 5.26 2.03 -20.63
N PHE A 265 4.51 3.14 -20.66
CA PHE A 265 3.13 3.17 -21.13
C PHE A 265 2.78 4.52 -21.76
N GLY A 266 1.71 4.54 -22.59
CA GLY A 266 1.24 5.74 -23.27
C GLY A 266 2.17 6.21 -24.41
N ASN A 267 1.80 7.31 -25.06
CA ASN A 267 2.46 7.81 -26.26
C ASN A 267 3.53 8.87 -25.98
N GLY A 268 4.03 8.97 -24.75
CA GLY A 268 5.19 9.78 -24.40
C GLY A 268 4.99 11.29 -24.33
N GLY A 269 3.75 11.79 -24.40
CA GLY A 269 3.43 13.22 -24.26
C GLY A 269 3.08 13.68 -22.84
N ALA A 270 2.91 12.74 -21.90
CA ALA A 270 2.52 13.04 -20.53
C ALA A 270 3.72 13.23 -19.60
N ALA A 271 3.49 13.80 -18.42
CA ALA A 271 4.50 14.00 -17.37
C ALA A 271 5.14 12.68 -16.88
N GLN A 272 4.52 11.53 -17.16
CA GLN A 272 4.98 10.20 -16.81
C GLN A 272 4.71 9.20 -17.94
N GLY A 273 5.19 7.95 -17.78
CA GLY A 273 4.96 6.86 -18.74
C GLY A 273 6.20 6.46 -19.54
N LYS A 274 7.24 7.26 -19.55
CA LYS A 274 8.51 6.95 -20.26
C LYS A 274 9.55 6.22 -19.39
N GLN A 275 9.30 6.10 -18.10
CA GLN A 275 10.24 5.49 -17.16
C GLN A 275 9.92 4.02 -16.96
N ARG A 276 10.99 3.22 -16.80
CA ARG A 276 10.91 1.84 -16.33
C ARG A 276 11.42 1.73 -14.92
N PHE A 277 10.74 0.96 -14.09
CA PHE A 277 11.14 0.73 -12.71
C PHE A 277 11.24 -0.76 -12.40
N LYS A 278 12.24 -1.11 -11.59
CA LYS A 278 12.26 -2.39 -10.87
C LYS A 278 11.52 -2.17 -9.56
N ILE A 279 10.39 -2.84 -9.36
CA ILE A 279 9.56 -2.70 -8.17
C ILE A 279 10.10 -3.58 -7.05
N MET A 280 10.17 -4.89 -7.28
CA MET A 280 10.75 -5.85 -6.34
C MET A 280 11.24 -7.10 -7.04
N LYS A 281 11.92 -7.98 -6.28
CA LYS A 281 12.44 -9.25 -6.77
C LYS A 281 11.79 -10.41 -6.02
N PHE A 282 11.40 -11.44 -6.77
CA PHE A 282 11.08 -12.77 -6.25
C PHE A 282 12.29 -13.68 -6.49
N LYS A 283 12.74 -14.39 -5.46
CA LYS A 283 13.77 -15.43 -5.55
C LYS A 283 13.10 -16.78 -5.32
N ILE A 284 13.19 -17.66 -6.29
CA ILE A 284 12.64 -19.01 -6.19
C ILE A 284 13.51 -19.84 -5.25
N ALA A 285 12.95 -20.35 -4.14
CA ALA A 285 13.65 -21.08 -3.08
C ALA A 285 12.93 -22.41 -2.74
#